data_0853fded530bbc1f03bbfa146eadcc3a
#
_entry.id   0853fded530bbc1f03bbfa146eadcc3a
#
_cell.length_a   1.000
_cell.length_b   1.000
_cell.length_c   1.000
_cell.angle_alpha   90.00
_cell.angle_beta   90.00
_cell.angle_gamma   90.00
#
_symmetry.space_group_name_H-M   'P 1'
#
loop_
_entity.id
_entity.type
_entity.pdbx_description
1 polymer ?
#
loop_
_entity_poly.entity_id
_entity_poly.type
_entity_poly.pdbx_seq_one_letter_code
_entity_poly.pdbx_strand_id
1 'polypeptide(L)'
;MTAGSRESSPRVRVPLALSLLALATALAAQTPRKARPKPLPDADSAALAREDSMLDALWPVKGPEPLPGSILPDRRIVAYYGNPLSKQMGVLGEYEPEEMLRRLDAEVAAWTRADPLTPVQPALHLIAVVAQAGPGKDGKYRLRMDSAVIEKVAGWAAKRGALVFLDVQVGLSTLQDELPRLAPFLGRPHFHLGIDPEFSMKDRTPPGKRIGTYDAADVNYASGFLANLVTTLGLPPKVLVVHRFTQQGVTRAKNIALDARVQIVMDMDGFGPPPLKKNTFRKWIKAEPVQFVGWKQFYKPKNDFPRTTIAEILRLHPRPVYIQYQ
;
A
#
# COMPACT_ATOMS: atom_id res chain seq x y z
N MET A 1 3.92 -35.14 56.56
CA MET A 1 2.61 -34.60 56.20
C MET A 1 2.73 -33.09 56.06
N THR A 2 2.93 -32.58 54.87
CA THR A 2 2.71 -31.17 54.54
C THR A 2 2.50 -31.13 53.01
N ALA A 3 1.29 -30.74 52.63
CA ALA A 3 0.83 -30.66 51.27
C ALA A 3 1.38 -29.39 50.60
N GLY A 4 2.07 -29.53 49.44
CA GLY A 4 2.47 -28.43 48.61
C GLY A 4 1.36 -28.06 47.61
N SER A 5 0.84 -26.88 47.76
CA SER A 5 -0.12 -26.28 46.84
C SER A 5 0.59 -25.83 45.55
N ARG A 6 0.16 -26.38 44.42
CA ARG A 6 0.55 -25.91 43.10
C ARG A 6 -0.38 -24.76 42.70
N GLU A 7 0.15 -23.55 42.62
CA GLU A 7 -0.52 -22.42 41.97
C GLU A 7 -0.53 -22.60 40.47
N SER A 8 -1.70 -22.70 39.88
CA SER A 8 -1.95 -22.70 38.45
C SER A 8 -2.15 -21.26 37.96
N SER A 9 -1.18 -20.72 37.23
CA SER A 9 -1.36 -19.44 36.55
C SER A 9 -2.41 -19.55 35.41
N PRO A 10 -3.31 -18.56 35.27
CA PRO A 10 -4.31 -18.57 34.23
C PRO A 10 -3.69 -18.22 32.88
N ARG A 11 -3.74 -19.16 31.93
CA ARG A 11 -3.45 -18.89 30.53
C ARG A 11 -4.57 -18.02 29.96
N VAL A 12 -4.28 -16.75 29.73
CA VAL A 12 -5.15 -15.84 28.98
C VAL A 12 -5.16 -16.31 27.52
N ARG A 13 -6.23 -16.98 27.14
CA ARG A 13 -6.54 -17.24 25.73
C ARG A 13 -7.10 -15.95 25.15
N VAL A 14 -6.32 -15.27 24.33
CA VAL A 14 -6.79 -14.17 23.48
C VAL A 14 -7.52 -14.82 22.29
N PRO A 15 -8.81 -14.60 22.10
CA PRO A 15 -9.49 -15.04 20.90
C PRO A 15 -9.04 -14.15 19.72
N LEU A 16 -8.26 -14.70 18.80
CA LEU A 16 -7.93 -14.08 17.54
C LEU A 16 -9.21 -14.00 16.71
N ALA A 17 -9.85 -12.84 16.66
CA ALA A 17 -11.01 -12.59 15.79
C ALA A 17 -10.54 -12.46 14.34
N LEU A 18 -10.44 -13.59 13.67
CA LEU A 18 -10.18 -13.76 12.24
C LEU A 18 -11.46 -13.50 11.44
N SER A 19 -11.78 -12.30 11.03
CA SER A 19 -13.04 -12.11 10.27
C SER A 19 -13.09 -10.99 9.23
N LEU A 20 -12.00 -10.31 8.89
CA LEU A 20 -12.10 -9.12 8.02
C LEU A 20 -11.78 -9.31 6.54
N LEU A 21 -11.15 -10.41 6.14
CA LEU A 21 -10.85 -10.64 4.72
C LEU A 21 -12.04 -11.20 3.91
N ALA A 22 -13.09 -11.67 4.58
CA ALA A 22 -14.24 -12.26 3.92
C ALA A 22 -15.26 -11.24 3.37
N LEU A 23 -15.23 -9.99 3.83
CA LEU A 23 -16.26 -9.01 3.47
C LEU A 23 -15.97 -8.21 2.19
N ALA A 24 -14.71 -7.98 1.86
CA ALA A 24 -14.36 -7.36 0.57
C ALA A 24 -14.76 -8.23 -0.63
N THR A 25 -14.90 -9.56 -0.42
CA THR A 25 -15.32 -10.49 -1.45
C THR A 25 -16.84 -10.58 -1.64
N ALA A 26 -17.64 -10.18 -0.67
CA ALA A 26 -19.11 -10.26 -0.75
C ALA A 26 -19.74 -9.16 -1.60
N LEU A 27 -19.10 -7.98 -1.72
CA LEU A 27 -19.61 -6.90 -2.57
C LEU A 27 -19.30 -7.12 -4.06
N ALA A 28 -18.28 -7.94 -4.39
CA ALA A 28 -17.95 -8.28 -5.77
C ALA A 28 -18.79 -9.42 -6.36
N ALA A 29 -19.51 -10.18 -5.53
CA ALA A 29 -20.24 -11.37 -5.94
C ALA A 29 -21.64 -11.11 -6.55
N GLN A 30 -22.09 -9.85 -6.62
CA GLN A 30 -23.43 -9.52 -7.13
C GLN A 30 -23.47 -8.86 -8.51
N THR A 31 -22.37 -8.90 -9.27
CA THR A 31 -22.45 -8.45 -10.67
C THR A 31 -22.84 -9.62 -11.58
N PRO A 32 -23.92 -9.48 -12.37
CA PRO A 32 -24.32 -10.52 -13.33
C PRO A 32 -23.20 -10.71 -14.37
N ARG A 33 -22.94 -11.97 -14.75
CA ARG A 33 -22.04 -12.33 -15.85
C ARG A 33 -22.40 -11.52 -17.10
N LYS A 34 -21.72 -10.39 -17.32
CA LYS A 34 -21.87 -9.65 -18.56
C LYS A 34 -21.16 -10.39 -19.69
N ALA A 35 -21.88 -10.51 -20.81
CA ALA A 35 -21.39 -11.00 -22.09
C ALA A 35 -20.03 -10.39 -22.48
N ARG A 36 -19.21 -11.15 -23.24
CA ARG A 36 -17.95 -10.66 -23.83
C ARG A 36 -18.17 -9.27 -24.41
N PRO A 37 -17.35 -8.27 -24.07
CA PRO A 37 -17.47 -6.96 -24.69
C PRO A 37 -17.30 -7.12 -26.22
N LYS A 38 -18.25 -6.59 -26.97
CA LYS A 38 -18.09 -6.43 -28.42
C LYS A 38 -16.85 -5.55 -28.70
N PRO A 39 -16.09 -5.81 -29.79
CA PRO A 39 -15.07 -4.87 -30.22
C PRO A 39 -15.68 -3.47 -30.36
N LEU A 40 -15.00 -2.47 -29.80
CA LEU A 40 -15.43 -1.07 -29.95
C LEU A 40 -15.32 -0.67 -31.43
N PRO A 41 -16.27 0.13 -31.96
CA PRO A 41 -16.16 0.71 -33.28
C PRO A 41 -14.88 1.56 -33.42
N ASP A 42 -14.33 1.67 -34.63
CA ASP A 42 -13.08 2.41 -34.94
C ASP A 42 -13.10 3.87 -34.47
N ALA A 43 -14.26 4.52 -34.51
CA ALA A 43 -14.45 5.90 -33.98
C ALA A 43 -14.22 5.99 -32.46
N ASP A 44 -14.62 4.97 -31.69
CA ASP A 44 -14.43 4.93 -30.24
C ASP A 44 -12.95 4.66 -29.87
N SER A 45 -12.23 3.90 -30.68
CA SER A 45 -10.80 3.65 -30.48
C SER A 45 -9.95 4.92 -30.68
N ALA A 46 -10.29 5.74 -31.68
CA ALA A 46 -9.63 7.02 -31.93
C ALA A 46 -9.91 8.05 -30.82
N ALA A 47 -11.13 8.08 -30.28
CA ALA A 47 -11.48 8.93 -29.15
C ALA A 47 -10.71 8.54 -27.88
N LEU A 48 -10.62 7.24 -27.59
CA LEU A 48 -9.85 6.72 -26.46
C LEU A 48 -8.35 7.02 -26.60
N ALA A 49 -7.79 6.89 -27.81
CA ALA A 49 -6.38 7.21 -28.06
C ALA A 49 -6.07 8.71 -27.86
N ARG A 50 -6.99 9.59 -28.29
CA ARG A 50 -6.87 11.04 -28.04
C ARG A 50 -6.93 11.37 -26.54
N GLU A 51 -7.88 10.78 -25.82
CA GLU A 51 -8.00 10.96 -24.37
C GLU A 51 -6.75 10.45 -23.65
N ASP A 52 -6.20 9.29 -24.04
CA ASP A 52 -4.95 8.77 -23.48
C ASP A 52 -3.76 9.70 -23.75
N SER A 53 -3.67 10.28 -24.95
CA SER A 53 -2.64 11.26 -25.28
C SER A 53 -2.75 12.54 -24.43
N MET A 54 -3.98 13.01 -24.16
CA MET A 54 -4.21 14.14 -23.25
C MET A 54 -3.77 13.82 -21.82
N LEU A 55 -4.09 12.60 -21.35
CA LEU A 55 -3.66 12.15 -20.02
C LEU A 55 -2.14 11.97 -19.95
N ASP A 56 -1.50 11.52 -21.03
CA ASP A 56 -0.04 11.39 -21.10
C ASP A 56 0.66 12.75 -20.96
N ALA A 57 0.07 13.82 -21.50
CA ALA A 57 0.60 15.17 -21.38
C ALA A 57 0.60 15.74 -19.95
N LEU A 58 -0.13 15.13 -19.02
CA LEU A 58 -0.11 15.49 -17.60
C LEU A 58 1.13 14.96 -16.87
N TRP A 59 1.91 14.10 -17.49
CA TRP A 59 3.05 13.41 -16.92
C TRP A 59 4.36 13.72 -17.66
N PRO A 60 5.54 13.76 -16.97
CA PRO A 60 5.66 13.70 -15.51
C PRO A 60 5.14 14.97 -14.83
N VAL A 61 4.70 14.82 -13.58
CA VAL A 61 4.27 15.97 -12.78
C VAL A 61 5.49 16.83 -12.44
N LYS A 62 5.38 18.14 -12.67
CA LYS A 62 6.39 19.10 -12.24
C LYS A 62 6.32 19.29 -10.72
N GLY A 63 7.41 19.03 -10.04
CA GLY A 63 7.54 19.14 -8.60
C GLY A 63 8.90 19.72 -8.20
N PRO A 64 9.16 19.86 -6.91
CA PRO A 64 10.48 20.25 -6.42
C PRO A 64 11.51 19.18 -6.79
N GLU A 65 12.76 19.62 -7.04
CA GLU A 65 13.87 18.69 -7.27
C GLU A 65 14.07 17.78 -6.05
N PRO A 66 14.20 16.46 -6.25
CA PRO A 66 14.45 15.54 -5.16
C PRO A 66 15.75 15.85 -4.45
N LEU A 67 15.76 15.78 -3.12
CA LEU A 67 16.99 15.95 -2.33
C LEU A 67 17.92 14.74 -2.51
N PRO A 68 19.23 14.89 -2.24
CA PRO A 68 20.18 13.77 -2.25
C PRO A 68 19.71 12.61 -1.36
N GLY A 69 19.86 11.39 -1.87
CA GLY A 69 19.37 10.17 -1.20
C GLY A 69 17.92 9.81 -1.50
N SER A 70 17.23 10.55 -2.39
CA SER A 70 15.95 10.15 -2.96
C SER A 70 16.05 8.78 -3.67
N ILE A 71 15.00 8.00 -3.58
CA ILE A 71 14.95 6.65 -4.17
C ILE A 71 14.33 6.68 -5.56
N LEU A 72 13.25 7.43 -5.72
CA LEU A 72 12.47 7.53 -6.96
C LEU A 72 12.87 8.78 -7.75
N PRO A 73 12.84 8.75 -9.09
CA PRO A 73 12.46 7.61 -9.94
C PRO A 73 13.63 6.67 -10.27
N ASP A 74 14.85 6.92 -9.77
CA ASP A 74 16.09 6.24 -10.18
C ASP A 74 16.09 4.73 -9.87
N ARG A 75 15.27 4.32 -8.92
CA ARG A 75 15.05 2.91 -8.54
C ARG A 75 13.57 2.58 -8.61
N ARG A 76 13.27 1.31 -8.90
CA ARG A 76 11.93 0.74 -8.73
C ARG A 76 11.86 -0.01 -7.42
N ILE A 77 10.87 0.31 -6.59
CA ILE A 77 10.63 -0.42 -5.34
C ILE A 77 9.74 -1.63 -5.64
N VAL A 78 10.16 -2.82 -5.19
CA VAL A 78 9.35 -4.04 -5.21
C VAL A 78 9.11 -4.48 -3.77
N ALA A 79 7.85 -4.45 -3.34
CA ALA A 79 7.44 -4.61 -1.96
C ALA A 79 6.57 -5.84 -1.75
N TYR A 80 6.82 -6.57 -0.66
CA TYR A 80 5.92 -7.58 -0.12
C TYR A 80 5.08 -7.02 1.01
N TYR A 81 3.74 -7.07 0.83
CA TYR A 81 2.76 -6.47 1.72
C TYR A 81 2.11 -7.49 2.65
N GLY A 82 1.75 -7.08 3.85
CA GLY A 82 0.94 -7.88 4.75
C GLY A 82 1.27 -7.69 6.23
N ASN A 83 0.92 -8.70 7.03
CA ASN A 83 1.17 -8.70 8.46
C ASN A 83 1.64 -10.08 8.92
N PRO A 84 2.79 -10.20 9.63
CA PRO A 84 3.36 -11.49 10.03
C PRO A 84 2.51 -12.27 11.04
N LEU A 85 1.49 -11.63 11.62
CA LEU A 85 0.56 -12.29 12.55
C LEU A 85 -0.66 -12.89 11.84
N SER A 86 -0.76 -12.76 10.50
CA SER A 86 -1.90 -13.26 9.75
C SER A 86 -1.51 -13.79 8.36
N LYS A 87 -1.71 -15.08 8.14
CA LYS A 87 -1.52 -15.73 6.82
C LYS A 87 -2.50 -15.25 5.74
N GLN A 88 -3.53 -14.51 6.12
CA GLN A 88 -4.59 -14.06 5.20
C GLN A 88 -4.42 -12.60 4.76
N MET A 89 -3.54 -11.84 5.42
CA MET A 89 -3.39 -10.41 5.18
C MET A 89 -2.26 -10.07 4.18
N GLY A 90 -1.73 -11.07 3.50
CA GLY A 90 -0.71 -10.87 2.46
C GLY A 90 0.56 -11.67 2.67
N VAL A 91 1.44 -11.58 1.68
CA VAL A 91 2.64 -12.42 1.53
C VAL A 91 3.58 -12.34 2.73
N LEU A 92 3.65 -11.17 3.38
CA LEU A 92 4.51 -10.94 4.53
C LEU A 92 4.24 -11.88 5.71
N GLY A 93 3.01 -12.40 5.83
CA GLY A 93 2.62 -13.34 6.88
C GLY A 93 2.22 -14.72 6.37
N GLU A 94 2.13 -14.91 5.05
CA GLU A 94 1.65 -16.16 4.44
C GLU A 94 2.69 -17.28 4.54
N TYR A 95 3.97 -16.92 4.41
CA TYR A 95 5.11 -17.86 4.42
C TYR A 95 6.00 -17.65 5.64
N GLU A 96 6.79 -18.68 5.96
CA GLU A 96 7.88 -18.53 6.92
C GLU A 96 8.90 -17.50 6.38
N PRO A 97 9.61 -16.77 7.26
CA PRO A 97 10.41 -15.61 6.87
C PRO A 97 11.45 -15.87 5.77
N GLU A 98 12.17 -16.97 5.83
CA GLU A 98 13.21 -17.27 4.83
C GLU A 98 12.59 -17.60 3.46
N GLU A 99 11.45 -18.29 3.43
CA GLU A 99 10.73 -18.57 2.18
C GLU A 99 10.12 -17.29 1.62
N MET A 100 9.56 -16.43 2.46
CA MET A 100 9.03 -15.11 2.06
C MET A 100 10.14 -14.26 1.42
N LEU A 101 11.32 -14.19 2.04
CA LEU A 101 12.46 -13.44 1.51
C LEU A 101 12.99 -14.04 0.20
N ARG A 102 13.09 -15.37 0.10
CA ARG A 102 13.48 -16.04 -1.14
C ARG A 102 12.52 -15.75 -2.30
N ARG A 103 11.23 -15.65 -2.02
CA ARG A 103 10.21 -15.25 -3.01
C ARG A 103 10.34 -13.79 -3.40
N LEU A 104 10.62 -12.90 -2.46
CA LEU A 104 10.92 -11.50 -2.76
C LEU A 104 12.16 -11.38 -3.66
N ASP A 105 13.24 -12.13 -3.36
CA ASP A 105 14.44 -12.17 -4.19
C ASP A 105 14.12 -12.59 -5.64
N ALA A 106 13.22 -13.56 -5.83
CA ALA A 106 12.78 -14.01 -7.14
C ALA A 106 12.01 -12.93 -7.93
N GLU A 107 11.12 -12.19 -7.25
CA GLU A 107 10.42 -11.05 -7.89
C GLU A 107 11.40 -9.92 -8.24
N VAL A 108 12.30 -9.55 -7.34
CA VAL A 108 13.37 -8.57 -7.59
C VAL A 108 14.17 -8.97 -8.83
N ALA A 109 14.60 -10.23 -8.92
CA ALA A 109 15.34 -10.74 -10.08
C ALA A 109 14.50 -10.72 -11.37
N ALA A 110 13.19 -11.00 -11.29
CA ALA A 110 12.30 -10.95 -12.44
C ALA A 110 12.14 -9.51 -12.97
N TRP A 111 11.97 -8.53 -12.09
CA TRP A 111 11.89 -7.11 -12.46
C TRP A 111 13.21 -6.59 -13.01
N THR A 112 14.35 -6.97 -12.41
CA THR A 112 15.68 -6.58 -12.90
C THR A 112 15.93 -7.13 -14.30
N ARG A 113 15.53 -8.38 -14.59
CA ARG A 113 15.64 -8.94 -15.96
C ARG A 113 14.75 -8.25 -16.97
N ALA A 114 13.56 -7.83 -16.55
CA ALA A 114 12.59 -7.21 -17.45
C ALA A 114 12.92 -5.74 -17.78
N ASP A 115 13.58 -5.04 -16.87
CA ASP A 115 14.01 -3.64 -17.02
C ASP A 115 15.38 -3.43 -16.36
N PRO A 116 16.48 -3.82 -17.05
CA PRO A 116 17.84 -3.76 -16.48
C PRO A 116 18.35 -2.34 -16.22
N LEU A 117 17.73 -1.33 -16.84
CA LEU A 117 18.15 0.07 -16.70
C LEU A 117 17.60 0.72 -15.43
N THR A 118 16.61 0.12 -14.79
CA THR A 118 16.03 0.62 -13.55
C THR A 118 16.36 -0.33 -12.39
N PRO A 119 17.36 -0.01 -11.56
CA PRO A 119 17.71 -0.84 -10.40
C PRO A 119 16.51 -1.09 -9.50
N VAL A 120 16.37 -2.31 -8.98
CA VAL A 120 15.28 -2.69 -8.11
C VAL A 120 15.69 -2.60 -6.65
N GLN A 121 14.89 -1.91 -5.85
CA GLN A 121 15.02 -1.81 -4.40
C GLN A 121 13.97 -2.70 -3.75
N PRO A 122 14.34 -3.80 -3.04
CA PRO A 122 13.39 -4.62 -2.30
C PRO A 122 12.80 -3.86 -1.12
N ALA A 123 11.57 -4.22 -0.74
CA ALA A 123 10.91 -3.66 0.43
C ALA A 123 9.98 -4.68 1.11
N LEU A 124 9.79 -4.51 2.42
CA LEU A 124 8.74 -5.15 3.20
C LEU A 124 7.74 -4.08 3.64
N HIS A 125 6.47 -4.28 3.33
CA HIS A 125 5.40 -3.32 3.64
C HIS A 125 4.46 -3.91 4.70
N LEU A 126 4.74 -3.58 5.96
CA LEU A 126 4.02 -4.07 7.13
C LEU A 126 2.76 -3.25 7.39
N ILE A 127 1.60 -3.89 7.52
CA ILE A 127 0.42 -3.23 8.07
C ILE A 127 0.64 -3.05 9.58
N ALA A 128 1.15 -1.88 9.96
CA ALA A 128 1.53 -1.56 11.34
C ALA A 128 0.33 -1.10 12.20
N VAL A 129 -0.69 -0.54 11.56
CA VAL A 129 -2.00 -0.26 12.17
C VAL A 129 -3.05 -0.94 11.29
N VAL A 130 -3.74 -1.92 11.84
CA VAL A 130 -4.67 -2.81 11.11
C VAL A 130 -6.11 -2.44 11.47
N ALA A 131 -6.93 -2.09 10.48
CA ALA A 131 -8.36 -1.91 10.67
C ALA A 131 -9.03 -3.21 11.14
N GLN A 132 -10.01 -3.09 12.04
CA GLN A 132 -10.67 -4.22 12.67
C GLN A 132 -12.19 -4.15 12.48
N ALA A 133 -12.87 -5.32 12.42
CA ALA A 133 -14.33 -5.39 12.43
C ALA A 133 -14.93 -5.02 13.79
N GLY A 134 -14.19 -5.24 14.85
CA GLY A 134 -14.61 -4.95 16.22
C GLY A 134 -14.06 -3.60 16.72
N PRO A 135 -14.73 -2.97 17.70
CA PRO A 135 -14.38 -1.64 18.19
C PRO A 135 -13.01 -1.56 18.89
N GLY A 136 -12.48 -2.69 19.36
CA GLY A 136 -11.30 -2.69 20.20
C GLY A 136 -11.59 -2.08 21.60
N LYS A 137 -10.53 -1.86 22.40
CA LYS A 137 -10.67 -1.33 23.75
C LYS A 137 -11.11 0.15 23.78
N ASP A 138 -10.78 0.91 22.76
CA ASP A 138 -11.00 2.37 22.70
C ASP A 138 -12.05 2.79 21.64
N GLY A 139 -12.78 1.82 21.07
CA GLY A 139 -13.82 2.09 20.07
C GLY A 139 -13.31 2.57 18.71
N LYS A 140 -12.00 2.47 18.44
CA LYS A 140 -11.39 3.01 17.23
C LYS A 140 -11.33 2.02 16.04
N TYR A 141 -11.78 0.78 16.24
CA TYR A 141 -11.83 -0.25 15.18
C TYR A 141 -10.50 -0.44 14.47
N ARG A 142 -9.40 -0.42 15.24
CA ARG A 142 -8.05 -0.72 14.72
C ARG A 142 -7.20 -1.41 15.78
N LEU A 143 -6.19 -2.15 15.33
CA LEU A 143 -5.18 -2.80 16.16
C LEU A 143 -3.81 -2.26 15.77
N ARG A 144 -3.06 -1.74 16.72
CA ARG A 144 -1.67 -1.31 16.53
C ARG A 144 -0.75 -2.49 16.76
N MET A 145 0.24 -2.65 15.87
CA MET A 145 1.29 -3.64 16.09
C MET A 145 2.24 -3.18 17.18
N ASP A 146 2.67 -4.13 18.00
CA ASP A 146 3.69 -3.89 19.01
C ASP A 146 5.04 -3.60 18.34
N SER A 147 5.89 -2.83 19.03
CA SER A 147 7.23 -2.51 18.56
C SER A 147 8.04 -3.76 18.21
N ALA A 148 7.88 -4.86 18.96
CA ALA A 148 8.54 -6.13 18.69
C ALA A 148 8.18 -6.72 17.30
N VAL A 149 6.95 -6.53 16.83
CA VAL A 149 6.53 -6.97 15.48
C VAL A 149 7.21 -6.12 14.41
N ILE A 150 7.27 -4.80 14.61
CA ILE A 150 7.95 -3.88 13.68
C ILE A 150 9.44 -4.20 13.62
N GLU A 151 10.10 -4.38 14.75
CA GLU A 151 11.53 -4.74 14.80
C GLU A 151 11.81 -6.11 14.17
N LYS A 152 10.92 -7.07 14.35
CA LYS A 152 11.02 -8.38 13.69
C LYS A 152 11.05 -8.24 12.17
N VAL A 153 10.13 -7.44 11.60
CA VAL A 153 10.08 -7.18 10.16
C VAL A 153 11.30 -6.38 9.70
N ALA A 154 11.77 -5.40 10.49
CA ALA A 154 13.01 -4.68 10.23
C ALA A 154 14.23 -5.62 10.18
N GLY A 155 14.31 -6.59 11.08
CA GLY A 155 15.36 -7.61 11.07
C GLY A 155 15.32 -8.50 9.82
N TRP A 156 14.13 -8.81 9.29
CA TRP A 156 13.98 -9.52 8.01
C TRP A 156 14.43 -8.64 6.83
N ALA A 157 14.01 -7.38 6.80
CA ALA A 157 14.38 -6.43 5.76
C ALA A 157 15.91 -6.22 5.70
N ALA A 158 16.56 -6.10 6.85
CA ALA A 158 18.01 -5.92 6.94
C ALA A 158 18.81 -7.05 6.28
N LYS A 159 18.31 -8.31 6.29
CA LYS A 159 18.95 -9.44 5.61
C LYS A 159 19.06 -9.28 4.08
N ARG A 160 18.32 -8.35 3.50
CA ARG A 160 18.27 -8.11 2.04
C ARG A 160 18.55 -6.65 1.66
N GLY A 161 18.97 -5.80 2.59
CA GLY A 161 19.08 -4.37 2.35
C GLY A 161 17.73 -3.76 1.88
N ALA A 162 16.63 -4.34 2.35
CA ALA A 162 15.29 -3.95 1.96
C ALA A 162 14.80 -2.75 2.78
N LEU A 163 13.96 -1.94 2.18
CA LEU A 163 13.22 -0.87 2.88
C LEU A 163 12.10 -1.49 3.73
N VAL A 164 11.63 -0.73 4.71
CA VAL A 164 10.44 -1.07 5.51
C VAL A 164 9.41 0.04 5.33
N PHE A 165 8.21 -0.33 4.91
CA PHE A 165 7.06 0.56 4.95
C PHE A 165 6.18 0.19 6.13
N LEU A 166 5.71 1.19 6.86
CA LEU A 166 4.69 1.03 7.90
C LEU A 166 3.37 1.54 7.35
N ASP A 167 2.44 0.63 7.12
CA ASP A 167 1.12 0.95 6.60
C ASP A 167 0.12 1.22 7.72
N VAL A 168 -0.76 2.22 7.49
CA VAL A 168 -1.69 2.72 8.50
C VAL A 168 -3.12 2.69 7.98
N GLN A 169 -3.92 1.78 8.57
CA GLN A 169 -5.35 1.65 8.40
C GLN A 169 -6.05 2.18 9.65
N VAL A 170 -6.41 3.47 9.66
CA VAL A 170 -6.80 4.17 10.89
C VAL A 170 -8.11 3.71 11.53
N GLY A 171 -9.02 3.04 10.80
CA GLY A 171 -10.36 2.73 11.30
C GLY A 171 -11.14 3.99 11.63
N LEU A 172 -11.60 4.13 12.87
CA LEU A 172 -12.22 5.34 13.41
C LEU A 172 -11.22 6.26 14.14
N SER A 173 -9.90 5.99 14.03
CA SER A 173 -8.84 6.87 14.48
C SER A 173 -8.48 7.89 13.38
N THR A 174 -7.37 8.58 13.53
CA THR A 174 -6.87 9.59 12.58
C THR A 174 -5.37 9.39 12.34
N LEU A 175 -4.84 9.95 11.24
CA LEU A 175 -3.39 9.99 11.02
C LEU A 175 -2.67 10.79 12.12
N GLN A 176 -3.34 11.83 12.66
CA GLN A 176 -2.81 12.65 13.75
C GLN A 176 -2.59 11.84 15.04
N ASP A 177 -3.44 10.84 15.31
CA ASP A 177 -3.33 9.96 16.48
C ASP A 177 -2.32 8.82 16.25
N GLU A 178 -2.18 8.34 15.00
CA GLU A 178 -1.41 7.13 14.72
C GLU A 178 0.05 7.42 14.34
N LEU A 179 0.35 8.45 13.51
CA LEU A 179 1.70 8.70 13.01
C LEU A 179 2.72 9.07 14.11
N PRO A 180 2.39 9.89 15.13
CA PRO A 180 3.36 10.21 16.18
C PRO A 180 3.89 8.98 16.93
N ARG A 181 3.10 7.90 17.02
CA ARG A 181 3.50 6.64 17.65
C ARG A 181 4.52 5.85 16.81
N LEU A 182 4.54 6.08 15.51
CA LEU A 182 5.47 5.45 14.56
C LEU A 182 6.74 6.28 14.35
N ALA A 183 6.82 7.50 14.92
CA ALA A 183 7.97 8.38 14.78
C ALA A 183 9.33 7.74 15.13
N PRO A 184 9.46 6.91 16.19
CA PRO A 184 10.73 6.24 16.51
C PRO A 184 11.24 5.32 15.39
N PHE A 185 10.34 4.75 14.60
CA PHE A 185 10.67 3.91 13.44
C PHE A 185 10.86 4.76 12.18
N LEU A 186 9.91 5.65 11.87
CA LEU A 186 9.95 6.53 10.71
C LEU A 186 11.15 7.49 10.75
N GLY A 187 11.72 7.74 11.93
CA GLY A 187 12.98 8.45 12.13
C GLY A 187 14.24 7.67 11.71
N ARG A 188 14.13 6.44 11.20
CA ARG A 188 15.25 5.66 10.68
C ARG A 188 15.32 5.79 9.15
N PRO A 189 16.51 5.89 8.53
CA PRO A 189 16.65 6.17 7.09
C PRO A 189 15.85 5.27 6.17
N HIS A 190 15.84 3.97 6.45
CA HIS A 190 15.21 2.93 5.61
C HIS A 190 13.73 2.65 5.92
N PHE A 191 13.12 3.41 6.85
CA PHE A 191 11.69 3.32 7.13
C PHE A 191 10.90 4.39 6.38
N HIS A 192 9.79 3.97 5.79
CA HIS A 192 8.88 4.78 4.99
C HIS A 192 7.44 4.56 5.44
N LEU A 193 6.48 5.27 4.86
CA LEU A 193 5.09 5.27 5.29
C LEU A 193 4.15 4.82 4.16
N GLY A 194 3.17 3.97 4.50
CA GLY A 194 1.96 3.72 3.73
C GLY A 194 0.73 4.26 4.46
N ILE A 195 -0.22 4.79 3.73
CA ILE A 195 -1.54 5.15 4.27
C ILE A 195 -2.64 4.57 3.40
N ASP A 196 -3.65 3.98 4.05
CA ASP A 196 -4.72 3.26 3.36
C ASP A 196 -6.07 3.96 3.55
N PRO A 197 -6.51 4.75 2.54
CA PRO A 197 -7.79 5.44 2.57
C PRO A 197 -9.00 4.52 2.72
N GLU A 198 -8.91 3.25 2.21
CA GLU A 198 -10.03 2.30 2.26
C GLU A 198 -10.59 2.16 3.67
N PHE A 199 -9.72 2.23 4.67
CA PHE A 199 -10.07 2.06 6.07
C PHE A 199 -10.10 3.36 6.89
N SER A 200 -10.18 4.52 6.24
CA SER A 200 -10.36 5.82 6.91
C SER A 200 -11.86 6.15 7.02
N MET A 201 -12.47 5.77 8.13
CA MET A 201 -13.92 5.79 8.33
C MET A 201 -14.40 7.11 8.95
N LYS A 202 -14.32 8.22 8.20
CA LYS A 202 -14.68 9.58 8.69
C LYS A 202 -16.14 9.74 9.09
N ASP A 203 -17.02 8.91 8.56
CA ASP A 203 -18.47 8.91 8.86
C ASP A 203 -18.84 8.01 10.05
N ARG A 204 -17.85 7.46 10.75
CA ARG A 204 -17.99 6.56 11.89
C ARG A 204 -18.61 5.19 11.59
N THR A 205 -18.79 4.85 10.32
CA THR A 205 -19.16 3.48 9.91
C THR A 205 -18.00 2.52 10.26
N PRO A 206 -18.24 1.34 10.83
CA PRO A 206 -17.17 0.37 11.06
C PRO A 206 -16.45 -0.04 9.76
N PRO A 207 -15.11 -0.25 9.79
CA PRO A 207 -14.34 -0.73 8.64
C PRO A 207 -14.94 -1.98 8.00
N GLY A 208 -14.83 -2.09 6.68
CA GLY A 208 -15.37 -3.21 5.90
C GLY A 208 -16.87 -3.13 5.59
N LYS A 209 -17.59 -2.14 6.10
CA LYS A 209 -19.00 -1.89 5.73
C LYS A 209 -19.13 -0.99 4.50
N ARG A 210 -18.14 -0.17 4.24
CA ARG A 210 -17.98 0.69 3.06
C ARG A 210 -16.51 1.05 2.88
N ILE A 211 -16.16 1.55 1.71
CA ILE A 211 -14.84 2.08 1.42
C ILE A 211 -14.70 3.45 2.08
N GLY A 212 -13.62 3.65 2.80
CA GLY A 212 -13.25 4.90 3.44
C GLY A 212 -12.68 5.94 2.48
N THR A 213 -12.17 7.05 3.03
CA THR A 213 -11.64 8.16 2.24
C THR A 213 -10.59 8.96 3.00
N TYR A 214 -9.56 9.40 2.29
CA TYR A 214 -8.73 10.55 2.68
C TYR A 214 -9.03 11.74 1.78
N ASP A 215 -8.77 12.92 2.30
CA ASP A 215 -8.72 14.15 1.54
C ASP A 215 -7.26 14.56 1.30
N ALA A 216 -7.02 15.46 0.36
CA ALA A 216 -5.68 16.02 0.15
C ALA A 216 -5.05 16.55 1.45
N ALA A 217 -5.85 17.09 2.38
CA ALA A 217 -5.35 17.57 3.68
C ALA A 217 -4.79 16.43 4.55
N ASP A 218 -5.36 15.22 4.49
CA ASP A 218 -4.84 14.06 5.21
C ASP A 218 -3.49 13.63 4.63
N VAL A 219 -3.38 13.60 3.29
CA VAL A 219 -2.13 13.26 2.61
C VAL A 219 -1.05 14.32 2.90
N ASN A 220 -1.43 15.61 2.86
CA ASN A 220 -0.53 16.72 3.19
C ASN A 220 -0.07 16.66 4.66
N TYR A 221 -0.95 16.24 5.59
CA TYR A 221 -0.54 16.02 6.97
C TYR A 221 0.52 14.92 7.07
N ALA A 222 0.29 13.76 6.42
CA ALA A 222 1.25 12.65 6.43
C ALA A 222 2.59 13.05 5.80
N SER A 223 2.54 13.75 4.65
CA SER A 223 3.74 14.27 3.99
C SER A 223 4.48 15.28 4.87
N GLY A 224 3.78 16.25 5.46
CA GLY A 224 4.35 17.23 6.37
C GLY A 224 4.99 16.61 7.63
N PHE A 225 4.35 15.55 8.16
CA PHE A 225 4.90 14.79 9.28
C PHE A 225 6.26 14.13 8.91
N LEU A 226 6.32 13.47 7.74
CA LEU A 226 7.58 12.87 7.24
C LEU A 226 8.64 13.95 6.94
N ALA A 227 8.25 15.05 6.30
CA ALA A 227 9.13 16.15 5.97
C ALA A 227 9.76 16.77 7.24
N ASN A 228 8.99 16.88 8.32
CA ASN A 228 9.50 17.33 9.61
C ASN A 228 10.53 16.35 10.18
N LEU A 229 10.29 15.04 10.13
CA LEU A 229 11.29 14.04 10.56
C LEU A 229 12.57 14.13 9.74
N VAL A 230 12.45 14.28 8.40
CA VAL A 230 13.61 14.46 7.51
C VAL A 230 14.44 15.66 7.95
N THR A 231 13.82 16.81 8.18
CA THR A 231 14.53 18.02 8.59
C THR A 231 15.16 17.90 9.98
N THR A 232 14.36 17.43 10.95
CA THR A 232 14.79 17.42 12.36
C THR A 232 15.92 16.41 12.61
N LEU A 233 15.92 15.29 11.87
CA LEU A 233 16.86 14.19 12.09
C LEU A 233 17.93 14.09 11.00
N GLY A 234 17.96 15.00 10.01
CA GLY A 234 18.93 14.98 8.91
C GLY A 234 18.82 13.71 8.04
N LEU A 235 17.59 13.23 7.78
CA LEU A 235 17.37 11.99 7.05
C LEU A 235 17.34 12.19 5.52
N PRO A 236 17.61 11.14 4.73
CA PRO A 236 17.26 11.16 3.32
C PRO A 236 15.73 11.28 3.14
N PRO A 237 15.27 11.72 1.95
CA PRO A 237 13.85 11.82 1.65
C PRO A 237 13.08 10.54 1.93
N LYS A 238 11.86 10.70 2.39
CA LYS A 238 10.94 9.58 2.67
C LYS A 238 10.04 9.28 1.47
N VAL A 239 9.61 8.03 1.35
CA VAL A 239 8.55 7.65 0.41
C VAL A 239 7.24 7.53 1.19
N LEU A 240 6.18 8.15 0.67
CA LEU A 240 4.81 8.04 1.15
C LEU A 240 3.98 7.30 0.09
N VAL A 241 3.53 6.10 0.40
CA VAL A 241 2.61 5.33 -0.44
C VAL A 241 1.18 5.63 -0.01
N VAL A 242 0.33 6.00 -0.97
CA VAL A 242 -1.10 6.25 -0.77
C VAL A 242 -1.88 5.26 -1.61
N HIS A 243 -2.59 4.33 -0.98
CA HIS A 243 -3.39 3.33 -1.67
C HIS A 243 -4.63 3.97 -2.31
N ARG A 244 -4.93 3.62 -3.56
CA ARG A 244 -6.10 4.16 -4.24
C ARG A 244 -6.61 3.24 -5.35
N PHE A 245 -7.92 2.94 -5.32
CA PHE A 245 -8.60 2.19 -6.40
C PHE A 245 -9.99 2.74 -6.75
N THR A 246 -10.42 3.80 -6.08
CA THR A 246 -11.68 4.50 -6.37
C THR A 246 -11.46 6.01 -6.42
N GLN A 247 -12.41 6.73 -7.04
CA GLN A 247 -12.39 8.18 -7.03
C GLN A 247 -12.43 8.75 -5.61
N GLN A 248 -13.30 8.20 -4.77
CA GLN A 248 -13.51 8.67 -3.40
C GLN A 248 -12.39 8.24 -2.44
N GLY A 249 -11.51 7.32 -2.84
CA GLY A 249 -10.38 6.92 -2.00
C GLY A 249 -9.51 8.12 -1.62
N VAL A 250 -9.21 9.01 -2.57
CA VAL A 250 -8.53 10.28 -2.29
C VAL A 250 -9.29 11.41 -2.97
N THR A 251 -9.87 12.31 -2.18
CA THR A 251 -10.59 13.48 -2.69
C THR A 251 -9.68 14.69 -2.81
N ARG A 252 -9.98 15.56 -3.78
CA ARG A 252 -9.21 16.79 -4.04
C ARG A 252 -7.71 16.54 -4.29
N ALA A 253 -7.35 15.42 -4.94
CA ALA A 253 -5.97 15.00 -5.15
C ALA A 253 -5.06 16.11 -5.74
N LYS A 254 -5.60 16.98 -6.58
CA LYS A 254 -4.89 18.17 -7.14
C LYS A 254 -4.39 19.18 -6.09
N ASN A 255 -4.90 19.09 -4.85
CA ASN A 255 -4.49 19.95 -3.74
C ASN A 255 -3.41 19.30 -2.86
N ILE A 256 -2.90 18.13 -3.25
CA ILE A 256 -1.76 17.51 -2.59
C ILE A 256 -0.51 18.35 -2.90
N ALA A 257 0.15 18.83 -1.85
CA ALA A 257 1.37 19.60 -1.95
C ALA A 257 2.59 18.68 -2.05
N LEU A 258 3.47 18.95 -3.02
CA LEU A 258 4.72 18.21 -3.17
C LEU A 258 5.83 18.90 -2.36
N ASP A 259 6.71 18.07 -1.76
CA ASP A 259 7.84 18.52 -0.95
C ASP A 259 9.09 17.73 -1.34
N ALA A 260 10.24 18.39 -1.51
CA ALA A 260 11.50 17.75 -1.89
C ALA A 260 11.95 16.64 -0.91
N ARG A 261 11.47 16.70 0.34
CA ARG A 261 11.79 15.75 1.40
C ARG A 261 10.91 14.50 1.39
N VAL A 262 9.83 14.48 0.58
CA VAL A 262 8.86 13.37 0.55
C VAL A 262 8.47 13.02 -0.87
N GLN A 263 8.66 11.78 -1.27
CA GLN A 263 8.30 11.23 -2.57
C GLN A 263 6.95 10.51 -2.46
N ILE A 264 5.90 11.08 -3.06
CA ILE A 264 4.53 10.56 -2.94
C ILE A 264 4.23 9.59 -4.09
N VAL A 265 3.82 8.38 -3.75
CA VAL A 265 3.38 7.34 -4.69
C VAL A 265 1.88 7.13 -4.55
N MET A 266 1.12 7.37 -5.62
CA MET A 266 -0.28 6.94 -5.71
C MET A 266 -0.31 5.49 -6.19
N ASP A 267 -0.56 4.55 -5.28
CA ASP A 267 -0.53 3.12 -5.57
C ASP A 267 -1.91 2.63 -6.04
N MET A 268 -1.97 2.12 -7.28
CA MET A 268 -3.19 1.51 -7.82
C MET A 268 -3.45 0.18 -7.12
N ASP A 269 -4.33 0.20 -6.12
CA ASP A 269 -4.63 -0.91 -5.21
C ASP A 269 -5.87 -1.75 -5.62
N GLY A 270 -6.40 -1.54 -6.82
CA GLY A 270 -7.52 -2.31 -7.33
C GLY A 270 -7.14 -3.76 -7.69
N PHE A 271 -8.05 -4.68 -7.50
CA PHE A 271 -7.90 -6.08 -7.91
C PHE A 271 -8.77 -6.42 -9.13
N GLY A 272 -8.48 -7.55 -9.78
CA GLY A 272 -9.21 -8.07 -10.92
C GLY A 272 -8.33 -8.38 -12.13
N PRO A 273 -8.93 -8.79 -13.27
CA PRO A 273 -8.19 -9.08 -14.48
C PRO A 273 -7.53 -7.81 -15.06
N PRO A 274 -6.47 -7.95 -15.88
CA PRO A 274 -5.69 -6.83 -16.41
C PRO A 274 -6.52 -5.69 -17.02
N PRO A 275 -7.58 -5.91 -17.81
CA PRO A 275 -8.36 -4.82 -18.38
C PRO A 275 -9.04 -3.95 -17.29
N LEU A 276 -9.56 -4.58 -16.23
CA LEU A 276 -10.20 -3.85 -15.13
C LEU A 276 -9.18 -3.03 -14.35
N LYS A 277 -8.03 -3.62 -14.02
CA LYS A 277 -6.95 -2.92 -13.30
C LYS A 277 -6.37 -1.77 -14.11
N LYS A 278 -6.13 -1.97 -15.42
CA LYS A 278 -5.67 -0.90 -16.32
C LYS A 278 -6.68 0.25 -16.41
N ASN A 279 -7.98 -0.06 -16.44
CA ASN A 279 -9.03 0.97 -16.41
C ASN A 279 -9.06 1.74 -15.07
N THR A 280 -8.90 1.04 -13.93
CA THR A 280 -8.77 1.66 -12.61
C THR A 280 -7.55 2.60 -12.56
N PHE A 281 -6.39 2.12 -13.04
CA PHE A 281 -5.17 2.92 -13.14
C PHE A 281 -5.38 4.17 -13.99
N ARG A 282 -5.97 4.02 -15.18
CA ARG A 282 -6.25 5.13 -16.09
C ARG A 282 -7.15 6.19 -15.44
N LYS A 283 -8.25 5.75 -14.83
CA LYS A 283 -9.29 6.66 -14.29
C LYS A 283 -8.88 7.38 -13.01
N TRP A 284 -8.19 6.70 -12.11
CA TRP A 284 -8.01 7.20 -10.74
C TRP A 284 -6.56 7.52 -10.39
N ILE A 285 -5.61 7.06 -11.19
CA ILE A 285 -4.19 7.33 -10.99
C ILE A 285 -3.67 8.25 -12.09
N LYS A 286 -3.75 7.83 -13.36
CA LYS A 286 -3.21 8.58 -14.51
C LYS A 286 -3.95 9.90 -14.73
N ALA A 287 -5.28 9.91 -14.59
CA ALA A 287 -6.11 11.10 -14.82
C ALA A 287 -6.08 12.13 -13.66
N GLU A 288 -5.59 11.73 -12.49
CA GLU A 288 -5.44 12.62 -11.34
C GLU A 288 -3.98 12.60 -10.84
N PRO A 289 -3.05 13.24 -11.58
CA PRO A 289 -1.63 13.15 -11.31
C PRO A 289 -1.24 13.80 -9.98
N VAL A 290 -0.33 13.14 -9.25
CA VAL A 290 0.27 13.68 -8.02
C VAL A 290 1.78 13.78 -8.15
N GLN A 291 2.54 12.68 -8.10
CA GLN A 291 3.99 12.69 -8.30
C GLN A 291 4.49 11.39 -8.95
N PHE A 292 4.40 10.27 -8.26
CA PHE A 292 4.76 8.94 -8.74
C PHE A 292 3.57 8.00 -8.69
N VAL A 293 3.64 6.90 -9.44
CA VAL A 293 2.59 5.89 -9.46
C VAL A 293 3.11 4.52 -9.03
N GLY A 294 2.22 3.77 -8.36
CA GLY A 294 2.43 2.40 -7.99
C GLY A 294 1.42 1.45 -8.63
N TRP A 295 1.70 0.17 -8.50
CA TRP A 295 0.86 -0.91 -8.99
C TRP A 295 0.88 -2.09 -8.02
N LYS A 296 -0.28 -2.45 -7.49
CA LYS A 296 -0.46 -3.61 -6.62
C LYS A 296 -0.81 -4.86 -7.43
N GLN A 297 -0.22 -5.99 -7.08
CA GLN A 297 -0.47 -7.32 -7.63
C GLN A 297 -0.91 -8.26 -6.53
N PHE A 298 -1.98 -9.03 -6.79
CA PHE A 298 -2.44 -10.05 -5.85
C PHE A 298 -2.04 -11.43 -6.37
N TYR A 299 -1.45 -12.27 -5.51
CA TYR A 299 -1.08 -13.63 -5.88
C TYR A 299 -2.28 -14.57 -5.95
N LYS A 300 -3.30 -14.32 -5.11
CA LYS A 300 -4.47 -15.21 -5.05
C LYS A 300 -5.36 -15.04 -6.27
N PRO A 301 -5.62 -16.13 -7.05
CA PRO A 301 -6.40 -16.06 -8.29
C PRO A 301 -7.83 -15.50 -8.14
N LYS A 302 -8.39 -15.56 -6.93
CA LYS A 302 -9.71 -14.94 -6.65
C LYS A 302 -9.69 -13.41 -6.77
N ASN A 303 -8.51 -12.80 -6.63
CA ASN A 303 -8.32 -11.36 -6.75
C ASN A 303 -7.83 -11.00 -8.17
N ASP A 304 -6.64 -11.46 -8.56
CA ASP A 304 -6.03 -11.16 -9.87
C ASP A 304 -5.93 -12.42 -10.74
N PHE A 305 -6.83 -12.58 -11.73
CA PHE A 305 -6.73 -13.70 -12.66
C PHE A 305 -7.18 -13.30 -14.08
N PRO A 306 -6.30 -13.49 -15.11
CA PRO A 306 -4.86 -13.71 -14.92
C PRO A 306 -4.21 -12.47 -14.29
N ARG A 307 -3.05 -12.63 -13.66
CA ARG A 307 -2.27 -11.49 -13.18
C ARG A 307 -1.74 -10.68 -14.35
N THR A 308 -1.65 -9.35 -14.18
CA THR A 308 -0.97 -8.49 -15.14
C THR A 308 0.51 -8.84 -15.18
N THR A 309 1.06 -9.06 -16.37
CA THR A 309 2.48 -9.41 -16.52
C THR A 309 3.38 -8.19 -16.29
N ILE A 310 4.65 -8.44 -15.93
CA ILE A 310 5.65 -7.37 -15.78
C ILE A 310 5.75 -6.55 -17.07
N ALA A 311 5.78 -7.21 -18.23
CA ALA A 311 5.84 -6.53 -19.53
C ALA A 311 4.63 -5.62 -19.79
N GLU A 312 3.44 -5.99 -19.33
CA GLU A 312 2.25 -5.13 -19.43
C GLU A 312 2.32 -3.93 -18.50
N ILE A 313 2.83 -4.12 -17.27
CA ILE A 313 2.99 -3.02 -16.30
C ILE A 313 4.05 -2.03 -16.80
N LEU A 314 5.14 -2.52 -17.37
CA LEU A 314 6.19 -1.68 -17.95
C LEU A 314 5.72 -0.83 -19.16
N ARG A 315 4.62 -1.22 -19.82
CA ARG A 315 4.00 -0.45 -20.92
C ARG A 315 3.02 0.61 -20.43
N LEU A 316 2.70 0.65 -19.14
CA LEU A 316 1.84 1.70 -18.61
C LEU A 316 2.56 3.06 -18.68
N HIS A 317 1.78 4.10 -18.92
CA HIS A 317 2.25 5.47 -18.79
C HIS A 317 1.30 6.26 -17.87
N PRO A 318 1.84 6.93 -16.81
CA PRO A 318 3.23 6.88 -16.36
C PRO A 318 3.63 5.48 -15.90
N ARG A 319 4.92 5.16 -16.02
CA ARG A 319 5.43 3.84 -15.64
C ARG A 319 5.47 3.70 -14.11
N PRO A 320 4.87 2.64 -13.52
CA PRO A 320 4.94 2.41 -12.09
C PRO A 320 6.37 2.23 -11.58
N VAL A 321 6.71 2.96 -10.53
CA VAL A 321 8.02 2.91 -9.85
C VAL A 321 7.94 2.22 -8.49
N TYR A 322 6.73 1.89 -8.03
CA TYR A 322 6.46 1.12 -6.84
C TYR A 322 5.54 -0.05 -7.21
N ILE A 323 5.97 -1.26 -6.88
CA ILE A 323 5.23 -2.49 -7.17
C ILE A 323 4.99 -3.21 -5.85
N GLN A 324 3.72 -3.45 -5.52
CA GLN A 324 3.35 -4.13 -4.28
C GLN A 324 2.73 -5.50 -4.58
N TYR A 325 3.21 -6.53 -3.91
CA TYR A 325 2.66 -7.88 -3.96
C TYR A 325 1.95 -8.23 -2.66
N GLN A 326 0.71 -8.75 -2.80
CA GLN A 326 -0.12 -9.21 -1.67
C GLN A 326 -0.64 -10.63 -1.88
#